data_3ab9b363a834c05afb661f33932f8833
#
_entry.id   3ab9b363a834c05afb661f33932f8833
#
_cell.length_a   1.000
_cell.length_b   1.000
_cell.length_c   1.000
_cell.angle_alpha   90.00
_cell.angle_beta   90.00
_cell.angle_gamma   90.00
#
_symmetry.space_group_name_H-M   'P 1'
#
loop_
_entity.id
_entity.type
_entity.pdbx_description
1 polymer ?
#
loop_
_entity_poly.entity_id
_entity_poly.type
_entity_poly.pdbx_seq_one_letter_code
_entity_poly.pdbx_strand_id
1 'polypeptide(L)'
;MKTGPAQILKNIAAKLLALALVAGLAAGCASTANHSAEKDKGPKYIFYPAAPDEPHVQFLTSFETEKDLRKGMHDSFMTYLTGQQPRLLMIVKPYGGHVGGGKFYVCDTGQGAVLKMDLAAQRMSVVTPDMTSAIQNPLNMAVDANGWLYVVDMGRQQLVVLDDKEHFVTAIGEKGKTKPMDVAVTPDRIYLSDITSHSVHVLDKATRKNLFDIPRDADGTNWQRRLFQPINIALDTQGRLYVSDFGAYRVQVYDADGKYLRSIGEQGSNFGQFVRNKGVAVDRSNIVYVVDTAGDMVQMFNEEGRVLMWFGGAKAGAASMELPAKVLVDYDDVPWFQKFAAPDFQVEHLLIVMNQFGPHKVAVYGFGHKK
;
A
#
# COMPACT_ATOMS: atom_id res chain seq x y z
N MET A 1 82.74 21.10 5.63
CA MET A 1 82.37 22.20 6.55
C MET A 1 81.54 21.55 7.67
N LYS A 2 82.09 21.50 8.88
CA LYS A 2 81.48 20.95 10.09
C LYS A 2 80.57 22.02 10.69
N THR A 3 79.28 21.82 10.75
CA THR A 3 78.36 22.69 11.44
C THR A 3 78.55 22.56 12.94
N GLY A 4 78.89 23.68 13.58
CA GLY A 4 79.20 23.69 15.01
C GLY A 4 77.99 23.47 15.92
N PRO A 5 78.19 23.03 17.15
CA PRO A 5 77.16 22.62 18.10
C PRO A 5 76.06 23.66 18.36
N ALA A 6 76.35 24.96 18.21
CA ALA A 6 75.37 26.03 18.36
C ALA A 6 74.32 26.10 17.29
N GLN A 7 74.64 25.64 16.09
CA GLN A 7 73.67 25.59 14.99
C GLN A 7 72.68 24.39 15.14
N ILE A 8 73.15 23.32 15.73
CA ILE A 8 72.31 22.13 16.02
C ILE A 8 71.30 22.48 17.14
N LEU A 9 71.67 23.17 18.16
CA LEU A 9 70.78 23.60 19.25
C LEU A 9 69.67 24.58 18.74
N LYS A 10 70.03 25.52 17.85
CA LYS A 10 69.07 26.47 17.28
C LYS A 10 67.99 25.71 16.40
N ASN A 11 68.44 24.71 15.68
CA ASN A 11 67.52 23.92 14.86
C ASN A 11 66.61 23.01 15.69
N ILE A 12 67.06 22.50 16.83
CA ILE A 12 66.26 21.72 17.77
C ILE A 12 65.24 22.62 18.48
N ALA A 13 65.64 23.80 18.94
CA ALA A 13 64.76 24.78 19.57
C ALA A 13 63.65 25.26 18.62
N ALA A 14 63.98 25.52 17.35
CA ALA A 14 63.02 25.92 16.34
C ALA A 14 61.99 24.80 16.03
N LYS A 15 62.40 23.51 15.97
CA LYS A 15 61.50 22.36 15.77
C LYS A 15 60.62 22.11 17.00
N LEU A 16 61.11 22.29 18.21
CA LEU A 16 60.31 22.16 19.43
C LEU A 16 59.27 23.28 19.55
N LEU A 17 59.59 24.49 19.13
CA LEU A 17 58.67 25.62 19.11
C LEU A 17 57.55 25.41 18.05
N ALA A 18 57.89 24.88 16.89
CA ALA A 18 56.96 24.55 15.86
C ALA A 18 56.01 23.42 16.30
N LEU A 19 56.51 22.41 17.03
CA LEU A 19 55.66 21.31 17.54
C LEU A 19 54.72 21.80 18.65
N ALA A 20 55.14 22.75 19.49
CA ALA A 20 54.28 23.33 20.52
C ALA A 20 53.17 24.23 19.94
N LEU A 21 53.41 24.91 18.82
CA LEU A 21 52.42 25.73 18.13
C LEU A 21 51.33 24.82 17.43
N VAL A 22 51.72 23.68 16.89
CA VAL A 22 50.81 22.74 16.28
C VAL A 22 49.95 22.03 17.33
N ALA A 23 50.52 21.71 18.50
CA ALA A 23 49.76 21.14 19.61
C ALA A 23 48.77 22.13 20.25
N GLY A 24 49.11 23.43 20.29
CA GLY A 24 48.22 24.49 20.79
C GLY A 24 47.03 24.77 19.87
N LEU A 25 47.18 24.58 18.55
CA LEU A 25 46.06 24.73 17.57
C LEU A 25 45.14 23.52 17.55
N ALA A 26 45.61 22.33 17.92
CA ALA A 26 44.78 21.14 18.04
C ALA A 26 43.94 21.08 19.34
N ALA A 27 44.37 21.79 20.40
CA ALA A 27 43.64 21.87 21.67
C ALA A 27 42.51 22.93 21.68
N GLY A 28 42.51 23.85 20.71
CA GLY A 28 41.53 24.95 20.63
C GLY A 28 40.21 24.59 19.92
N CYS A 29 40.10 23.38 19.30
CA CYS A 29 38.87 22.92 18.60
C CYS A 29 38.17 21.80 19.32
N ALA A 30 38.46 21.47 20.55
CA ALA A 30 37.85 20.40 21.33
C ALA A 30 36.92 20.89 22.44
N SER A 31 36.38 22.09 22.31
CA SER A 31 35.31 22.55 23.19
C SER A 31 34.04 22.82 22.37
N THR A 32 32.99 22.14 22.77
CA THR A 32 31.59 22.37 22.37
C THR A 32 31.17 21.86 21.02
N ALA A 33 30.97 20.54 20.90
CA ALA A 33 29.87 19.99 20.14
C ALA A 33 29.39 18.69 20.77
N ASN A 34 29.10 18.68 22.06
CA ASN A 34 28.06 17.82 22.58
C ASN A 34 26.69 18.48 22.28
N HIS A 35 26.44 18.87 21.04
CA HIS A 35 25.13 18.82 20.49
C HIS A 35 24.95 17.35 20.13
N SER A 36 24.46 16.56 21.11
CA SER A 36 23.59 15.43 20.76
C SER A 36 22.60 16.04 19.80
N ALA A 37 22.77 15.79 18.50
CA ALA A 37 21.72 15.94 17.53
C ALA A 37 20.64 14.98 18.04
N GLU A 38 19.76 15.48 18.88
CA GLU A 38 18.44 14.92 19.08
C GLU A 38 17.89 14.89 17.67
N LYS A 39 17.96 13.70 17.02
CA LYS A 39 17.31 13.48 15.74
C LYS A 39 15.90 13.96 15.99
N ASP A 40 15.52 15.03 15.34
CA ASP A 40 14.18 15.56 15.35
C ASP A 40 13.28 14.37 15.00
N LYS A 41 12.82 13.68 16.02
CA LYS A 41 11.82 12.63 15.91
C LYS A 41 10.58 13.43 15.59
N GLY A 42 10.24 13.52 14.32
CA GLY A 42 9.03 14.18 13.85
C GLY A 42 7.83 13.91 14.77
N PRO A 43 6.69 14.50 14.58
CA PRO A 43 5.57 14.41 15.50
C PRO A 43 5.28 12.93 15.80
N LYS A 44 5.06 12.61 17.07
CA LYS A 44 4.81 11.24 17.56
C LYS A 44 3.64 10.57 16.83
N TYR A 45 2.65 11.38 16.40
CA TYR A 45 1.49 10.95 15.63
C TYR A 45 1.32 11.86 14.42
N ILE A 46 0.98 11.28 13.28
CA ILE A 46 0.75 12.00 12.03
C ILE A 46 -0.74 11.92 11.71
N PHE A 47 -1.36 13.09 11.58
CA PHE A 47 -2.80 13.25 11.34
C PHE A 47 -3.08 13.97 10.03
N TYR A 48 -4.26 13.67 9.47
CA TYR A 48 -4.81 14.34 8.30
C TYR A 48 -6.28 14.73 8.55
N PRO A 49 -6.68 15.99 8.26
CA PRO A 49 -5.75 17.08 8.01
C PRO A 49 -4.84 17.32 9.20
N ALA A 50 -3.75 18.06 8.97
CA ALA A 50 -2.86 18.48 10.05
C ALA A 50 -3.52 19.62 10.87
N ALA A 51 -3.10 19.75 12.13
CA ALA A 51 -3.57 20.87 12.96
C ALA A 51 -3.36 22.22 12.23
N PRO A 52 -4.28 23.21 12.38
CA PRO A 52 -5.33 23.30 13.41
C PRO A 52 -6.65 22.59 13.09
N ASP A 53 -6.81 22.01 11.89
CA ASP A 53 -8.04 21.36 11.49
C ASP A 53 -8.30 20.07 12.29
N GLU A 54 -9.57 19.69 12.41
CA GLU A 54 -9.96 18.45 13.09
C GLU A 54 -9.49 17.23 12.26
N PRO A 55 -8.69 16.32 12.86
CA PRO A 55 -8.17 15.17 12.12
C PRO A 55 -9.21 14.06 11.99
N HIS A 56 -9.28 13.50 10.77
CA HIS A 56 -10.12 12.34 10.45
C HIS A 56 -9.31 11.09 10.12
N VAL A 57 -8.04 11.23 9.73
CA VAL A 57 -7.17 10.11 9.39
C VAL A 57 -5.87 10.21 10.19
N GLN A 58 -5.45 9.12 10.79
CA GLN A 58 -4.16 9.00 11.48
C GLN A 58 -3.32 7.89 10.85
N PHE A 59 -2.04 8.16 10.56
CA PHE A 59 -1.08 7.09 10.26
C PHE A 59 -0.81 6.27 11.50
N LEU A 60 -0.99 4.95 11.42
CA LEU A 60 -0.84 4.03 12.55
C LEU A 60 0.50 3.29 12.52
N THR A 61 0.77 2.60 11.43
CA THR A 61 1.98 1.80 11.27
C THR A 61 2.19 1.42 9.79
N SER A 62 3.30 0.75 9.51
CA SER A 62 3.56 0.16 8.20
C SER A 62 4.32 -1.15 8.33
N PHE A 63 4.24 -1.98 7.30
CA PHE A 63 4.91 -3.25 7.18
C PHE A 63 5.76 -3.28 5.91
N GLU A 64 7.02 -3.71 6.05
CA GLU A 64 7.95 -4.01 4.97
C GLU A 64 8.48 -5.43 5.10
N THR A 65 8.66 -5.90 6.35
CA THR A 65 9.21 -7.20 6.66
C THR A 65 8.37 -7.93 7.72
N GLU A 66 8.59 -9.23 7.86
CA GLU A 66 7.97 -10.02 8.95
C GLU A 66 8.28 -9.46 10.35
N LYS A 67 9.42 -8.80 10.55
CA LYS A 67 9.76 -8.15 11.84
C LYS A 67 8.74 -7.09 12.25
N ASP A 68 8.16 -6.41 11.30
CA ASP A 68 7.20 -5.34 11.56
C ASP A 68 5.92 -5.83 12.21
N LEU A 69 5.56 -7.12 12.00
CA LEU A 69 4.45 -7.77 12.69
C LEU A 69 4.72 -7.98 14.17
N ARG A 70 6.00 -8.05 14.55
CA ARG A 70 6.48 -8.33 15.93
C ARG A 70 6.92 -7.07 16.66
N LYS A 71 6.60 -5.87 16.17
CA LYS A 71 6.96 -4.60 16.81
C LYS A 71 6.48 -4.58 18.26
N GLY A 72 7.43 -4.44 19.20
CA GLY A 72 7.17 -4.43 20.64
C GLY A 72 7.43 -5.76 21.38
N MET A 73 7.87 -6.80 20.68
CA MET A 73 8.38 -8.03 21.32
C MET A 73 9.92 -8.06 21.26
N HIS A 74 10.53 -8.46 22.38
CA HIS A 74 11.99 -8.69 22.42
C HIS A 74 12.37 -9.84 21.49
N ASP A 75 13.49 -9.69 20.77
CA ASP A 75 14.05 -10.77 19.93
C ASP A 75 14.19 -12.06 20.74
N SER A 76 13.71 -13.13 20.16
CA SER A 76 13.59 -14.41 20.82
C SER A 76 14.95 -14.93 21.32
N PHE A 77 14.99 -15.40 22.55
CA PHE A 77 16.09 -16.17 23.16
C PHE A 77 16.68 -17.26 22.25
N MET A 78 15.90 -17.81 21.34
CA MET A 78 16.34 -18.80 20.33
C MET A 78 17.34 -18.24 19.33
N THR A 79 17.23 -16.96 18.92
CA THR A 79 18.22 -16.32 18.02
C THR A 79 19.57 -16.20 18.71
N TYR A 80 19.57 -15.94 20.02
CA TYR A 80 20.80 -15.89 20.83
C TYR A 80 21.46 -17.28 20.96
N LEU A 81 20.67 -18.35 21.11
CA LEU A 81 21.18 -19.71 21.28
C LEU A 81 21.72 -20.36 19.99
N THR A 82 21.08 -20.11 18.85
CA THR A 82 21.42 -20.80 17.60
C THR A 82 22.36 -20.04 16.68
N GLY A 83 22.51 -18.73 16.89
CA GLY A 83 23.28 -17.85 15.99
C GLY A 83 22.71 -17.78 14.56
N GLN A 84 21.64 -18.49 14.27
CA GLN A 84 21.00 -18.49 12.96
C GLN A 84 19.91 -17.42 12.94
N GLN A 85 20.09 -16.39 12.12
CA GLN A 85 19.03 -15.47 11.81
C GLN A 85 18.00 -16.17 10.89
N PRO A 86 16.74 -16.29 11.29
CA PRO A 86 15.72 -16.82 10.38
C PRO A 86 15.65 -15.96 9.12
N ARG A 87 15.54 -16.60 7.96
CA ARG A 87 15.32 -15.88 6.70
C ARG A 87 13.94 -15.21 6.76
N LEU A 88 13.96 -13.93 7.06
CA LEU A 88 12.74 -13.14 7.18
C LEU A 88 12.16 -12.85 5.80
N LEU A 89 10.87 -13.03 5.66
CA LEU A 89 10.15 -12.58 4.48
C LEU A 89 10.05 -11.06 4.48
N MET A 90 10.15 -10.49 3.29
CA MET A 90 10.02 -9.05 3.06
C MET A 90 9.09 -8.78 1.89
N ILE A 91 8.46 -7.63 1.89
CA ILE A 91 7.61 -7.13 0.80
C ILE A 91 8.49 -6.28 -0.11
N VAL A 92 8.55 -6.61 -1.40
CA VAL A 92 9.45 -5.94 -2.36
C VAL A 92 8.71 -4.88 -3.18
N LYS A 93 7.64 -5.29 -3.88
CA LYS A 93 6.87 -4.41 -4.75
C LYS A 93 5.39 -4.78 -4.73
N PRO A 94 4.67 -4.45 -3.64
CA PRO A 94 3.25 -4.74 -3.53
C PRO A 94 2.46 -3.91 -4.54
N TYR A 95 1.44 -4.50 -5.14
CA TYR A 95 0.54 -3.77 -6.02
C TYR A 95 -0.89 -3.76 -5.46
N GLY A 96 -1.45 -4.92 -5.21
CA GLY A 96 -2.78 -5.10 -4.66
C GLY A 96 -2.81 -6.18 -3.58
N GLY A 97 -4.00 -6.49 -3.10
CA GLY A 97 -4.16 -7.48 -2.04
C GLY A 97 -5.57 -7.52 -1.48
N HIS A 98 -5.71 -8.22 -0.36
CA HIS A 98 -6.96 -8.34 0.40
C HIS A 98 -6.65 -8.26 1.89
N VAL A 99 -7.56 -7.68 2.66
CA VAL A 99 -7.45 -7.54 4.14
C VAL A 99 -8.76 -7.94 4.79
N GLY A 100 -8.67 -8.48 5.98
CA GLY A 100 -9.80 -8.83 6.84
C GLY A 100 -9.59 -10.13 7.61
N GLY A 101 -10.28 -10.25 8.74
CA GLY A 101 -10.26 -11.44 9.58
C GLY A 101 -8.88 -11.78 10.15
N GLY A 102 -8.06 -10.81 10.47
CA GLY A 102 -6.71 -10.98 11.01
C GLY A 102 -5.66 -11.36 9.97
N LYS A 103 -5.98 -11.30 8.68
CA LYS A 103 -5.06 -11.66 7.60
C LYS A 103 -4.96 -10.58 6.55
N PHE A 104 -3.73 -10.24 6.17
CA PHE A 104 -3.43 -9.37 5.05
C PHE A 104 -2.75 -10.20 3.96
N TYR A 105 -3.33 -10.21 2.78
CA TYR A 105 -2.75 -10.80 1.58
C TYR A 105 -2.19 -9.70 0.71
N VAL A 106 -0.94 -9.87 0.28
CA VAL A 106 -0.20 -8.87 -0.51
C VAL A 106 0.27 -9.51 -1.80
N CYS A 107 -0.23 -9.04 -2.94
CA CYS A 107 0.26 -9.41 -4.26
C CYS A 107 1.57 -8.66 -4.53
N ASP A 108 2.69 -9.36 -4.38
CA ASP A 108 4.03 -8.80 -4.56
C ASP A 108 4.53 -9.08 -5.98
N THR A 109 4.41 -8.08 -6.85
CA THR A 109 4.85 -8.16 -8.25
C THR A 109 6.37 -8.22 -8.40
N GLY A 110 7.12 -7.80 -7.38
CA GLY A 110 8.58 -7.88 -7.36
C GLY A 110 9.09 -9.29 -7.12
N GLN A 111 8.33 -10.09 -6.37
CA GLN A 111 8.65 -11.48 -6.07
C GLN A 111 7.84 -12.47 -6.92
N GLY A 112 6.78 -12.03 -7.60
CA GLY A 112 5.87 -12.91 -8.32
C GLY A 112 5.09 -13.84 -7.38
N ALA A 113 4.74 -13.38 -6.19
CA ALA A 113 4.14 -14.19 -5.12
C ALA A 113 3.01 -13.44 -4.39
N VAL A 114 2.10 -14.18 -3.80
CA VAL A 114 1.17 -13.68 -2.80
C VAL A 114 1.74 -13.95 -1.42
N LEU A 115 1.98 -12.87 -0.65
CA LEU A 115 2.39 -12.96 0.74
C LEU A 115 1.14 -12.92 1.63
N LYS A 116 1.11 -13.79 2.65
CA LYS A 116 0.07 -13.83 3.67
C LYS A 116 0.67 -13.40 5.00
N MET A 117 0.17 -12.33 5.57
CA MET A 117 0.50 -11.82 6.90
C MET A 117 -0.62 -12.22 7.86
N ASP A 118 -0.31 -12.99 8.88
CA ASP A 118 -1.22 -13.38 9.95
C ASP A 118 -0.93 -12.50 11.18
N LEU A 119 -1.88 -11.63 11.53
CA LEU A 119 -1.72 -10.68 12.62
C LEU A 119 -1.69 -11.38 13.98
N ALA A 120 -2.48 -12.43 14.17
CA ALA A 120 -2.55 -13.16 15.44
C ALA A 120 -1.30 -14.02 15.65
N ALA A 121 -0.86 -14.72 14.60
CA ALA A 121 0.37 -15.52 14.63
C ALA A 121 1.64 -14.65 14.53
N GLN A 122 1.51 -13.36 14.18
CA GLN A 122 2.61 -12.42 13.94
C GLN A 122 3.65 -12.98 12.96
N ARG A 123 3.16 -13.61 11.91
CA ARG A 123 3.97 -14.35 10.95
C ARG A 123 3.61 -13.99 9.51
N MET A 124 4.62 -13.99 8.66
CA MET A 124 4.46 -13.88 7.21
C MET A 124 4.74 -15.24 6.56
N SER A 125 3.97 -15.60 5.55
CA SER A 125 4.16 -16.80 4.73
C SER A 125 3.87 -16.48 3.27
N VAL A 126 4.29 -17.37 2.37
CA VAL A 126 3.94 -17.31 0.94
C VAL A 126 2.76 -18.25 0.72
N VAL A 127 1.75 -17.78 -0.03
CA VAL A 127 0.68 -18.67 -0.54
C VAL A 127 1.30 -19.64 -1.54
N THR A 128 1.22 -20.92 -1.25
CA THR A 128 1.91 -21.97 -2.03
C THR A 128 0.87 -22.99 -2.51
N PRO A 129 0.29 -22.79 -3.71
CA PRO A 129 -0.64 -23.74 -4.28
C PRO A 129 0.01 -25.11 -4.53
N ASP A 130 -0.78 -26.19 -4.48
CA ASP A 130 -0.36 -27.55 -4.82
C ASP A 130 0.09 -27.69 -6.29
N MET A 131 -0.39 -26.82 -7.17
CA MET A 131 0.09 -26.66 -8.54
C MET A 131 1.18 -25.57 -8.59
N THR A 132 2.44 -25.96 -8.75
CA THR A 132 3.60 -25.07 -8.68
C THR A 132 3.61 -23.90 -9.67
N SER A 133 2.86 -23.98 -10.77
CA SER A 133 2.71 -22.90 -11.75
C SER A 133 1.39 -22.15 -11.64
N ALA A 134 0.61 -22.37 -10.57
CA ALA A 134 -0.71 -21.74 -10.42
C ALA A 134 -0.61 -20.21 -10.34
N ILE A 135 0.37 -19.69 -9.60
CA ILE A 135 0.66 -18.26 -9.49
C ILE A 135 2.01 -17.95 -10.14
N GLN A 136 2.05 -16.95 -11.03
CA GLN A 136 3.26 -16.54 -11.75
C GLN A 136 3.62 -15.06 -11.52
N ASN A 137 2.62 -14.18 -11.61
CA ASN A 137 2.79 -12.74 -11.38
C ASN A 137 1.47 -12.14 -10.87
N PRO A 138 1.15 -12.33 -9.57
CA PRO A 138 -0.11 -11.85 -8.99
C PRO A 138 -0.13 -10.33 -8.93
N LEU A 139 -1.26 -9.74 -9.32
CA LEU A 139 -1.46 -8.30 -9.35
C LEU A 139 -2.42 -7.82 -8.27
N ASN A 140 -3.62 -8.38 -8.26
CA ASN A 140 -4.70 -8.10 -7.31
C ASN A 140 -5.39 -9.38 -6.88
N MET A 141 -6.16 -9.32 -5.80
CA MET A 141 -6.92 -10.46 -5.33
C MET A 141 -8.10 -10.08 -4.47
N ALA A 142 -9.02 -11.02 -4.32
CA ALA A 142 -10.07 -11.00 -3.32
C ALA A 142 -10.10 -12.33 -2.57
N VAL A 143 -10.62 -12.33 -1.34
CA VAL A 143 -10.94 -13.54 -0.58
C VAL A 143 -12.43 -13.51 -0.27
N ASP A 144 -13.13 -14.62 -0.46
CA ASP A 144 -14.55 -14.70 -0.13
C ASP A 144 -14.80 -15.15 1.31
N ALA A 145 -16.07 -15.14 1.73
CA ALA A 145 -16.48 -15.53 3.07
C ALA A 145 -16.16 -16.99 3.44
N ASN A 146 -15.91 -17.85 2.45
CA ASN A 146 -15.50 -19.24 2.64
C ASN A 146 -13.97 -19.39 2.69
N GLY A 147 -13.22 -18.30 2.56
CA GLY A 147 -11.76 -18.30 2.54
C GLY A 147 -11.14 -18.66 1.19
N TRP A 148 -11.93 -18.74 0.12
CA TRP A 148 -11.40 -18.98 -1.22
C TRP A 148 -10.70 -17.74 -1.77
N LEU A 149 -9.55 -17.96 -2.43
CA LEU A 149 -8.70 -16.90 -2.96
C LEU A 149 -8.94 -16.78 -4.47
N TYR A 150 -9.20 -15.56 -4.90
CA TYR A 150 -9.37 -15.16 -6.31
C TYR A 150 -8.21 -14.25 -6.67
N VAL A 151 -7.22 -14.76 -7.41
CA VAL A 151 -5.96 -14.05 -7.69
C VAL A 151 -5.88 -13.69 -9.16
N VAL A 152 -5.84 -12.40 -9.45
CA VAL A 152 -5.55 -11.90 -10.81
C VAL A 152 -4.07 -12.08 -11.08
N ASP A 153 -3.74 -12.92 -12.05
CA ASP A 153 -2.36 -13.24 -12.40
C ASP A 153 -2.00 -12.74 -13.81
N MET A 154 -1.09 -11.75 -13.86
CA MET A 154 -0.64 -11.12 -15.10
C MET A 154 0.26 -12.02 -15.93
N GLY A 155 1.01 -12.93 -15.32
CA GLY A 155 1.85 -13.88 -16.03
C GLY A 155 1.02 -14.92 -16.79
N ARG A 156 -0.10 -15.32 -16.18
CA ARG A 156 -1.09 -16.21 -16.80
C ARG A 156 -2.08 -15.47 -17.69
N GLN A 157 -2.32 -14.19 -17.42
CA GLN A 157 -3.41 -13.38 -17.98
C GLN A 157 -4.78 -14.00 -17.66
N GLN A 158 -4.94 -14.48 -16.44
CA GLN A 158 -6.12 -15.21 -15.96
C GLN A 158 -6.44 -14.81 -14.52
N LEU A 159 -7.69 -15.06 -14.12
CA LEU A 159 -8.08 -15.13 -12.72
C LEU A 159 -7.85 -16.56 -12.23
N VAL A 160 -6.94 -16.74 -11.29
CA VAL A 160 -6.66 -18.02 -10.62
C VAL A 160 -7.55 -18.13 -9.39
N VAL A 161 -8.19 -19.27 -9.20
CA VAL A 161 -9.05 -19.55 -8.04
C VAL A 161 -8.42 -20.68 -7.24
N LEU A 162 -8.19 -20.43 -5.95
CA LEU A 162 -7.72 -21.41 -4.97
C LEU A 162 -8.81 -21.62 -3.90
N ASP A 163 -8.85 -22.79 -3.30
CA ASP A 163 -9.72 -23.05 -2.15
C ASP A 163 -9.14 -22.46 -0.84
N ASP A 164 -9.84 -22.68 0.28
CA ASP A 164 -9.44 -22.22 1.62
C ASP A 164 -8.16 -22.87 2.16
N LYS A 165 -7.71 -23.95 1.53
CA LYS A 165 -6.44 -24.65 1.81
C LYS A 165 -5.34 -24.30 0.82
N GLU A 166 -5.58 -23.32 -0.03
CA GLU A 166 -4.68 -22.85 -1.08
C GLU A 166 -4.48 -23.87 -2.23
N HIS A 167 -5.34 -24.91 -2.38
CA HIS A 167 -5.28 -25.81 -3.52
C HIS A 167 -5.85 -25.13 -4.78
N PHE A 168 -5.23 -25.44 -5.93
CA PHE A 168 -5.69 -24.93 -7.21
C PHE A 168 -7.03 -25.54 -7.61
N VAL A 169 -8.02 -24.70 -7.86
CA VAL A 169 -9.36 -25.14 -8.31
C VAL A 169 -9.51 -24.92 -9.80
N THR A 170 -9.23 -23.72 -10.31
CA THR A 170 -9.40 -23.38 -11.72
C THR A 170 -8.70 -22.07 -12.09
N ALA A 171 -8.64 -21.79 -13.39
CA ALA A 171 -8.28 -20.47 -13.91
C ALA A 171 -9.33 -20.01 -14.93
N ILE A 172 -9.71 -18.72 -14.88
CA ILE A 172 -10.73 -18.10 -15.72
C ILE A 172 -10.05 -17.08 -16.63
N GLY A 173 -10.43 -17.06 -17.90
CA GLY A 173 -9.81 -16.24 -18.93
C GLY A 173 -8.91 -17.05 -19.86
N GLU A 174 -8.54 -16.45 -20.98
CA GLU A 174 -7.72 -17.08 -22.01
C GLU A 174 -6.48 -16.23 -22.29
N LYS A 175 -5.29 -16.85 -22.12
CA LYS A 175 -4.00 -16.19 -22.36
C LYS A 175 -3.93 -15.63 -23.77
N GLY A 176 -3.57 -14.36 -23.89
CA GLY A 176 -3.53 -13.62 -25.16
C GLY A 176 -4.85 -12.97 -25.56
N LYS A 177 -5.98 -13.31 -24.93
CA LYS A 177 -7.29 -12.72 -25.21
C LYS A 177 -7.83 -11.87 -24.05
N THR A 178 -7.46 -12.19 -22.83
CA THR A 178 -7.86 -11.45 -21.62
C THR A 178 -6.67 -10.82 -20.94
N LYS A 179 -6.88 -9.70 -20.27
CA LYS A 179 -5.89 -9.05 -19.42
C LYS A 179 -6.58 -8.50 -18.16
N PRO A 180 -6.94 -9.40 -17.24
CA PRO A 180 -7.62 -9.01 -16.03
C PRO A 180 -6.70 -8.17 -15.14
N MET A 181 -7.27 -7.19 -14.44
CA MET A 181 -6.53 -6.24 -13.61
C MET A 181 -6.91 -6.29 -12.14
N ASP A 182 -8.20 -6.46 -11.83
CA ASP A 182 -8.70 -6.54 -10.46
C ASP A 182 -9.93 -7.43 -10.38
N VAL A 183 -10.22 -7.93 -9.19
CA VAL A 183 -11.35 -8.81 -8.91
C VAL A 183 -12.06 -8.39 -7.62
N ALA A 184 -13.39 -8.41 -7.66
CA ALA A 184 -14.23 -8.34 -6.48
C ALA A 184 -15.21 -9.51 -6.48
N VAL A 185 -15.58 -10.01 -5.29
CA VAL A 185 -16.46 -11.16 -5.15
C VAL A 185 -17.60 -10.87 -4.19
N THR A 186 -18.79 -11.35 -4.54
CA THR A 186 -19.96 -11.40 -3.68
C THR A 186 -20.33 -12.87 -3.39
N PRO A 187 -21.35 -13.17 -2.61
CA PRO A 187 -21.79 -14.54 -2.42
C PRO A 187 -22.12 -15.28 -3.74
N ASP A 188 -22.61 -14.57 -4.75
CA ASP A 188 -23.15 -15.13 -5.99
C ASP A 188 -22.41 -14.70 -7.27
N ARG A 189 -21.57 -13.66 -7.23
CA ARG A 189 -20.92 -13.09 -8.41
C ARG A 189 -19.42 -12.90 -8.25
N ILE A 190 -18.72 -12.93 -9.39
CA ILE A 190 -17.33 -12.48 -9.55
C ILE A 190 -17.34 -11.30 -10.52
N TYR A 191 -16.77 -10.18 -10.11
CA TYR A 191 -16.53 -9.00 -10.94
C TYR A 191 -15.06 -8.99 -11.32
N LEU A 192 -14.77 -8.98 -12.62
CA LEU A 192 -13.39 -9.06 -13.14
C LEU A 192 -13.15 -7.91 -14.13
N SER A 193 -12.36 -6.92 -13.76
CA SER A 193 -11.97 -5.85 -14.69
C SER A 193 -10.97 -6.38 -15.72
N ASP A 194 -11.20 -6.06 -17.00
CA ASP A 194 -10.33 -6.47 -18.11
C ASP A 194 -10.06 -5.30 -19.05
N ILE A 195 -8.77 -4.94 -19.17
CA ILE A 195 -8.36 -3.83 -20.03
C ILE A 195 -8.33 -4.19 -21.53
N THR A 196 -8.37 -5.47 -21.89
CA THR A 196 -8.44 -5.89 -23.30
C THR A 196 -9.84 -5.68 -23.87
N SER A 197 -10.87 -6.01 -23.10
CA SER A 197 -12.27 -5.81 -23.47
C SER A 197 -12.81 -4.42 -23.12
N HIS A 198 -12.03 -3.61 -22.36
CA HIS A 198 -12.48 -2.31 -21.83
C HIS A 198 -13.77 -2.41 -21.01
N SER A 199 -13.91 -3.48 -20.22
CA SER A 199 -15.13 -3.80 -19.47
C SER A 199 -14.83 -4.44 -18.12
N VAL A 200 -15.88 -4.59 -17.31
CA VAL A 200 -15.86 -5.47 -16.14
C VAL A 200 -16.80 -6.63 -16.44
N HIS A 201 -16.26 -7.85 -16.49
CA HIS A 201 -17.04 -9.07 -16.65
C HIS A 201 -17.71 -9.43 -15.33
N VAL A 202 -19.00 -9.66 -15.36
CA VAL A 202 -19.77 -10.15 -14.21
C VAL A 202 -20.10 -11.61 -14.44
N LEU A 203 -19.47 -12.47 -13.64
CA LEU A 203 -19.61 -13.91 -13.77
C LEU A 203 -20.46 -14.47 -12.63
N ASP A 204 -21.25 -15.49 -12.93
CA ASP A 204 -21.86 -16.34 -11.91
C ASP A 204 -20.75 -17.10 -11.15
N LYS A 205 -20.73 -16.97 -9.83
CA LYS A 205 -19.65 -17.51 -9.01
C LYS A 205 -19.60 -19.04 -8.98
N ALA A 206 -20.75 -19.70 -9.02
CA ALA A 206 -20.84 -21.16 -8.96
C ALA A 206 -20.46 -21.80 -10.29
N THR A 207 -21.00 -21.29 -11.39
CA THR A 207 -20.82 -21.85 -12.74
C THR A 207 -19.64 -21.23 -13.49
N ARG A 208 -19.17 -20.04 -13.04
CA ARG A 208 -18.09 -19.25 -13.67
C ARG A 208 -18.43 -18.76 -15.08
N LYS A 209 -19.71 -18.81 -15.45
CA LYS A 209 -20.20 -18.31 -16.75
C LYS A 209 -20.40 -16.81 -16.70
N ASN A 210 -20.06 -16.12 -17.79
CA ASN A 210 -20.35 -14.70 -17.92
C ASN A 210 -21.87 -14.45 -17.93
N LEU A 211 -22.33 -13.56 -17.04
CA LEU A 211 -23.72 -13.13 -16.98
C LEU A 211 -23.95 -11.90 -17.87
N PHE A 212 -23.06 -10.91 -17.75
CA PHE A 212 -23.05 -9.69 -18.56
C PHE A 212 -21.73 -8.93 -18.35
N ASP A 213 -21.50 -7.96 -19.21
CA ASP A 213 -20.37 -7.04 -19.12
C ASP A 213 -20.86 -5.64 -18.72
N ILE A 214 -20.02 -4.92 -17.96
CA ILE A 214 -20.25 -3.52 -17.58
C ILE A 214 -19.28 -2.63 -18.38
N PRO A 215 -19.78 -1.53 -18.97
CA PRO A 215 -21.14 -0.96 -18.90
C PRO A 215 -22.14 -1.70 -19.83
N ARG A 216 -23.35 -1.86 -19.34
CA ARG A 216 -24.46 -2.49 -20.13
C ARG A 216 -25.16 -1.52 -21.08
N ASP A 217 -25.12 -0.23 -20.77
CA ASP A 217 -25.82 0.84 -21.50
C ASP A 217 -24.89 1.71 -22.35
N ALA A 218 -23.69 1.22 -22.65
CA ALA A 218 -22.77 1.87 -23.57
C ALA A 218 -23.17 1.54 -25.02
N ASP A 219 -24.08 2.33 -25.57
CA ASP A 219 -24.62 2.18 -26.93
C ASP A 219 -23.66 2.56 -28.08
N GLY A 220 -22.43 2.90 -27.75
CA GLY A 220 -21.42 3.31 -28.71
C GLY A 220 -21.44 4.79 -29.10
N THR A 221 -22.50 5.51 -28.80
CA THR A 221 -22.62 6.95 -29.14
C THR A 221 -22.15 7.85 -27.99
N ASN A 222 -22.27 7.38 -26.73
CA ASN A 222 -21.85 8.13 -25.56
C ASN A 222 -20.52 7.60 -24.99
N TRP A 223 -19.43 8.21 -25.43
CA TRP A 223 -18.09 7.88 -24.95
C TRP A 223 -17.91 8.07 -23.42
N GLN A 224 -18.70 8.96 -22.80
CA GLN A 224 -18.63 9.22 -21.36
C GLN A 224 -19.05 7.99 -20.53
N ARG A 225 -19.86 7.10 -21.06
CA ARG A 225 -20.31 5.86 -20.42
C ARG A 225 -19.39 4.67 -20.67
N ARG A 226 -18.43 4.76 -21.60
CA ARG A 226 -17.48 3.70 -21.90
C ARG A 226 -16.36 3.67 -20.88
N LEU A 227 -15.78 2.49 -20.65
CA LEU A 227 -14.52 2.31 -19.99
C LEU A 227 -13.37 2.29 -21.00
N PHE A 228 -12.22 2.85 -20.63
CA PHE A 228 -11.02 2.85 -21.46
C PHE A 228 -9.94 1.92 -20.94
N GLN A 229 -9.61 2.01 -19.65
CA GLN A 229 -8.68 1.11 -18.99
C GLN A 229 -9.16 0.86 -17.55
N PRO A 230 -10.14 -0.04 -17.35
CA PRO A 230 -10.61 -0.39 -16.01
C PRO A 230 -9.54 -1.20 -15.29
N ILE A 231 -8.90 -0.62 -14.26
CA ILE A 231 -7.77 -1.26 -13.59
C ILE A 231 -8.07 -1.72 -12.17
N ASN A 232 -8.86 -0.95 -11.41
CA ASN A 232 -9.26 -1.33 -10.04
C ASN A 232 -10.75 -1.17 -9.87
N ILE A 233 -11.32 -2.04 -9.05
CA ILE A 233 -12.76 -2.07 -8.79
C ILE A 233 -13.04 -2.19 -7.28
N ALA A 234 -14.18 -1.65 -6.86
CA ALA A 234 -14.71 -1.82 -5.52
C ALA A 234 -16.24 -1.93 -5.57
N LEU A 235 -16.80 -2.64 -4.61
CA LEU A 235 -18.24 -2.73 -4.39
C LEU A 235 -18.60 -2.04 -3.07
N ASP A 236 -19.70 -1.30 -3.06
CA ASP A 236 -20.27 -0.82 -1.82
C ASP A 236 -21.31 -1.79 -1.24
N THR A 237 -21.88 -1.43 -0.09
CA THR A 237 -22.88 -2.24 0.62
C THR A 237 -24.22 -2.36 -0.12
N GLN A 238 -24.46 -1.53 -1.14
CA GLN A 238 -25.66 -1.54 -1.98
C GLN A 238 -25.44 -2.33 -3.29
N GLY A 239 -24.22 -2.89 -3.47
CA GLY A 239 -23.84 -3.61 -4.69
C GLY A 239 -23.49 -2.70 -5.87
N ARG A 240 -23.31 -1.40 -5.65
CA ARG A 240 -22.82 -0.49 -6.70
C ARG A 240 -21.35 -0.75 -6.95
N LEU A 241 -20.98 -0.77 -8.22
CA LEU A 241 -19.61 -1.00 -8.66
C LEU A 241 -18.92 0.33 -8.96
N TYR A 242 -17.77 0.54 -8.35
CA TYR A 242 -16.87 1.66 -8.60
C TYR A 242 -15.67 1.15 -9.40
N VAL A 243 -15.43 1.76 -10.55
CA VAL A 243 -14.38 1.33 -11.49
C VAL A 243 -13.40 2.48 -11.70
N SER A 244 -12.15 2.27 -11.29
CA SER A 244 -11.07 3.19 -11.61
C SER A 244 -10.70 3.03 -13.09
N ASP A 245 -11.20 3.95 -13.92
CA ASP A 245 -10.94 4.02 -15.35
C ASP A 245 -9.68 4.87 -15.61
N PHE A 246 -8.53 4.20 -15.52
CA PHE A 246 -7.21 4.83 -15.60
C PHE A 246 -7.00 5.59 -16.91
N GLY A 247 -7.47 5.05 -18.03
CA GLY A 247 -7.33 5.67 -19.35
C GLY A 247 -8.19 6.92 -19.57
N ALA A 248 -9.15 7.16 -18.67
CA ALA A 248 -10.03 8.33 -18.71
C ALA A 248 -9.92 9.23 -17.48
N TYR A 249 -8.96 8.98 -16.58
CA TYR A 249 -8.66 9.81 -15.40
C TYR A 249 -9.87 10.02 -14.47
N ARG A 250 -10.67 8.97 -14.25
CA ARG A 250 -11.91 9.07 -13.46
C ARG A 250 -12.23 7.75 -12.78
N VAL A 251 -13.16 7.78 -11.83
CA VAL A 251 -13.85 6.61 -11.32
C VAL A 251 -15.27 6.63 -11.85
N GLN A 252 -15.70 5.56 -12.50
CA GLN A 252 -17.09 5.39 -12.94
C GLN A 252 -17.86 4.54 -11.94
N VAL A 253 -19.11 4.93 -11.69
CA VAL A 253 -20.01 4.25 -10.76
C VAL A 253 -21.18 3.66 -11.52
N TYR A 254 -21.46 2.38 -11.26
CA TYR A 254 -22.54 1.62 -11.87
C TYR A 254 -23.46 1.02 -10.79
N ASP A 255 -24.74 0.84 -11.10
CA ASP A 255 -25.63 0.07 -10.23
C ASP A 255 -25.34 -1.44 -10.30
N ALA A 256 -26.06 -2.22 -9.48
CA ALA A 256 -25.90 -3.68 -9.41
C ALA A 256 -26.28 -4.40 -10.73
N ASP A 257 -27.02 -3.72 -11.62
CA ASP A 257 -27.39 -4.23 -12.95
C ASP A 257 -26.41 -3.78 -14.05
N GLY A 258 -25.36 -3.02 -13.69
CA GLY A 258 -24.32 -2.58 -14.59
C GLY A 258 -24.66 -1.35 -15.42
N LYS A 259 -25.68 -0.57 -15.03
CA LYS A 259 -26.03 0.70 -15.65
C LYS A 259 -25.20 1.83 -15.06
N TYR A 260 -24.75 2.73 -15.92
CA TYR A 260 -23.99 3.89 -15.50
C TYR A 260 -24.82 4.83 -14.60
N LEU A 261 -24.26 5.24 -13.48
CA LEU A 261 -24.84 6.21 -12.55
C LEU A 261 -24.16 7.58 -12.66
N ARG A 262 -22.84 7.63 -12.48
CA ARG A 262 -22.06 8.88 -12.47
C ARG A 262 -20.56 8.62 -12.61
N SER A 263 -19.80 9.71 -12.81
CA SER A 263 -18.32 9.71 -12.72
C SER A 263 -17.84 10.57 -11.56
N ILE A 264 -16.69 10.22 -11.00
CA ILE A 264 -15.98 10.97 -9.96
C ILE A 264 -14.61 11.34 -10.52
N GLY A 265 -14.25 12.62 -10.43
CA GLY A 265 -12.99 13.16 -10.90
C GLY A 265 -12.90 13.31 -12.41
N GLU A 266 -11.82 13.93 -12.83
CA GLU A 266 -11.45 14.22 -14.22
C GLU A 266 -9.93 14.37 -14.33
N GLN A 267 -9.39 14.52 -15.53
CA GLN A 267 -7.96 14.74 -15.73
C GLN A 267 -7.51 16.10 -15.19
N GLY A 268 -6.46 16.11 -14.38
CA GLY A 268 -5.84 17.31 -13.86
C GLY A 268 -5.02 17.07 -12.60
N SER A 269 -4.42 18.14 -12.06
CA SER A 269 -3.55 18.11 -10.88
C SER A 269 -4.15 18.83 -9.64
N ASN A 270 -5.36 19.32 -9.74
CA ASN A 270 -6.07 19.93 -8.61
C ASN A 270 -6.75 18.87 -7.74
N PHE A 271 -7.14 19.21 -6.54
CA PHE A 271 -7.97 18.34 -5.71
C PHE A 271 -9.30 18.06 -6.40
N GLY A 272 -9.70 16.79 -6.38
CA GLY A 272 -10.86 16.31 -7.13
C GLY A 272 -10.55 15.92 -8.58
N GLN A 273 -9.32 16.16 -9.06
CA GLN A 273 -8.82 15.72 -10.35
C GLN A 273 -7.75 14.63 -10.18
N PHE A 274 -7.44 13.90 -11.23
CA PHE A 274 -6.46 12.82 -11.21
C PHE A 274 -5.40 12.99 -12.31
N VAL A 275 -4.15 12.75 -11.92
CA VAL A 275 -3.04 12.58 -12.86
C VAL A 275 -2.85 11.10 -13.18
N ARG A 276 -3.05 10.23 -12.18
CA ARG A 276 -2.87 8.77 -12.33
C ARG A 276 -3.69 8.00 -11.27
N ASN A 277 -5.01 7.98 -11.45
CA ASN A 277 -5.89 7.22 -10.57
C ASN A 277 -5.63 5.71 -10.69
N LYS A 278 -5.49 5.01 -9.55
CA LYS A 278 -5.34 3.56 -9.50
C LYS A 278 -6.34 2.91 -8.56
N GLY A 279 -5.94 2.62 -7.33
CA GLY A 279 -6.79 1.97 -6.34
C GLY A 279 -8.07 2.75 -6.06
N VAL A 280 -9.17 2.05 -5.92
CA VAL A 280 -10.45 2.60 -5.43
C VAL A 280 -10.99 1.69 -4.34
N ALA A 281 -11.52 2.29 -3.28
CA ALA A 281 -12.26 1.61 -2.22
C ALA A 281 -13.45 2.47 -1.78
N VAL A 282 -14.44 1.84 -1.17
CA VAL A 282 -15.62 2.52 -0.64
C VAL A 282 -15.91 1.99 0.75
N ASP A 283 -16.20 2.86 1.69
CA ASP A 283 -16.56 2.48 3.05
C ASP A 283 -18.08 2.29 3.24
N ARG A 284 -18.48 1.91 4.44
CA ARG A 284 -19.90 1.70 4.79
C ARG A 284 -20.72 2.99 4.80
N SER A 285 -20.06 4.15 4.84
CA SER A 285 -20.67 5.48 4.78
C SER A 285 -20.71 6.06 3.36
N ASN A 286 -20.35 5.27 2.36
CA ASN A 286 -20.22 5.64 0.94
C ASN A 286 -19.14 6.71 0.67
N ILE A 287 -18.15 6.87 1.56
CA ILE A 287 -16.96 7.65 1.25
C ILE A 287 -16.10 6.84 0.27
N VAL A 288 -15.70 7.48 -0.82
CA VAL A 288 -14.90 6.87 -1.88
C VAL A 288 -13.46 7.31 -1.73
N TYR A 289 -12.56 6.35 -1.62
CA TYR A 289 -11.12 6.54 -1.51
C TYR A 289 -10.46 6.21 -2.85
N VAL A 290 -9.74 7.17 -3.43
CA VAL A 290 -9.08 6.99 -4.73
C VAL A 290 -7.61 7.30 -4.61
N VAL A 291 -6.77 6.33 -4.95
CA VAL A 291 -5.32 6.50 -5.03
C VAL A 291 -4.98 7.34 -6.27
N ASP A 292 -4.34 8.49 -6.09
CA ASP A 292 -3.63 9.17 -7.18
C ASP A 292 -2.12 8.90 -7.06
N THR A 293 -1.63 7.96 -7.84
CA THR A 293 -0.24 7.50 -7.79
C THR A 293 0.76 8.60 -8.13
N ALA A 294 0.40 9.56 -8.98
CA ALA A 294 1.31 10.65 -9.36
C ALA A 294 1.43 11.72 -8.28
N GLY A 295 0.40 11.87 -7.45
CA GLY A 295 0.42 12.75 -6.28
C GLY A 295 0.91 12.07 -5.00
N ASP A 296 1.21 10.77 -5.05
CA ASP A 296 1.55 9.94 -3.88
C ASP A 296 0.54 10.07 -2.74
N MET A 297 -0.76 10.14 -3.07
CA MET A 297 -1.83 10.40 -2.12
C MET A 297 -3.07 9.55 -2.36
N VAL A 298 -3.95 9.55 -1.36
CA VAL A 298 -5.33 9.06 -1.47
C VAL A 298 -6.26 10.26 -1.31
N GLN A 299 -7.10 10.49 -2.30
CA GLN A 299 -8.18 11.49 -2.25
C GLN A 299 -9.48 10.83 -1.77
N MET A 300 -10.25 11.55 -0.96
CA MET A 300 -11.51 11.10 -0.40
C MET A 300 -12.65 11.92 -0.98
N PHE A 301 -13.72 11.24 -1.38
CA PHE A 301 -14.89 11.85 -2.00
C PHE A 301 -16.16 11.41 -1.28
N ASN A 302 -17.15 12.28 -1.24
CA ASN A 302 -18.50 11.90 -0.82
C ASN A 302 -19.22 11.10 -1.91
N GLU A 303 -20.42 10.63 -1.60
CA GLU A 303 -21.25 9.86 -2.54
C GLU A 303 -21.53 10.61 -3.84
N GLU A 304 -21.69 11.96 -3.81
CA GLU A 304 -21.92 12.78 -5.00
C GLU A 304 -20.66 13.05 -5.83
N GLY A 305 -19.49 12.57 -5.38
CA GLY A 305 -18.20 12.75 -6.06
C GLY A 305 -17.52 14.09 -5.78
N ARG A 306 -17.92 14.81 -4.71
CA ARG A 306 -17.21 16.01 -4.24
C ARG A 306 -16.03 15.59 -3.36
N VAL A 307 -14.86 16.18 -3.60
CA VAL A 307 -13.68 15.93 -2.77
C VAL A 307 -13.91 16.45 -1.35
N LEU A 308 -13.57 15.61 -0.37
CA LEU A 308 -13.66 15.95 1.06
C LEU A 308 -12.29 16.35 1.61
N MET A 309 -11.30 15.50 1.41
CA MET A 309 -9.93 15.70 1.85
C MET A 309 -8.99 14.73 1.13
N TRP A 310 -7.72 14.77 1.51
CA TRP A 310 -6.71 13.82 1.06
C TRP A 310 -5.74 13.49 2.20
N PHE A 311 -5.02 12.38 2.08
CA PHE A 311 -3.97 11.99 3.01
C PHE A 311 -2.82 11.29 2.27
N GLY A 312 -1.65 11.22 2.92
CA GLY A 312 -0.42 10.73 2.33
C GLY A 312 0.48 11.86 1.82
N GLY A 313 1.25 11.58 0.80
CA GLY A 313 2.22 12.49 0.19
C GLY A 313 3.66 12.01 0.32
N ALA A 314 4.49 12.27 -0.71
CA ALA A 314 5.90 11.84 -0.76
C ALA A 314 6.77 12.40 0.38
N LYS A 315 6.38 13.50 0.99
CA LYS A 315 7.14 14.20 2.06
C LYS A 315 6.51 14.05 3.44
N ALA A 316 5.60 13.11 3.64
CA ALA A 316 4.89 12.93 4.91
C ALA A 316 5.72 12.20 5.99
N GLY A 317 7.04 12.11 5.85
CA GLY A 317 7.91 11.45 6.81
C GLY A 317 7.58 9.96 6.99
N ALA A 318 7.29 9.54 8.22
CA ALA A 318 6.91 8.16 8.52
C ALA A 318 5.59 7.71 7.87
N ALA A 319 4.77 8.63 7.36
CA ALA A 319 3.53 8.36 6.65
C ALA A 319 3.65 8.61 5.13
N SER A 320 4.89 8.68 4.60
CA SER A 320 5.10 8.90 3.17
C SER A 320 4.54 7.76 2.33
N MET A 321 3.94 8.12 1.20
CA MET A 321 3.55 7.20 0.16
C MET A 321 4.51 7.34 -1.02
N GLU A 322 4.86 6.20 -1.63
CA GLU A 322 5.74 6.17 -2.80
C GLU A 322 5.15 5.23 -3.85
N LEU A 323 4.59 5.83 -4.91
CA LEU A 323 3.83 5.17 -5.96
C LEU A 323 2.72 4.24 -5.39
N PRO A 324 1.77 4.76 -4.59
CA PRO A 324 0.67 3.95 -4.08
C PRO A 324 -0.14 3.36 -5.23
N ALA A 325 -0.58 2.11 -5.08
CA ALA A 325 -1.30 1.38 -6.13
C ALA A 325 -2.71 0.94 -5.73
N LYS A 326 -2.90 0.58 -4.48
CA LYS A 326 -4.18 0.07 -3.94
C LYS A 326 -4.49 0.74 -2.61
N VAL A 327 -5.76 1.00 -2.36
CA VAL A 327 -6.32 1.30 -1.04
C VAL A 327 -7.39 0.26 -0.73
N LEU A 328 -7.43 -0.20 0.51
CA LEU A 328 -8.41 -1.17 1.03
C LEU A 328 -9.01 -0.61 2.31
N VAL A 329 -10.28 -0.94 2.56
CA VAL A 329 -11.00 -0.60 3.80
C VAL A 329 -11.20 -1.86 4.62
N ASP A 330 -10.91 -1.80 5.91
CA ASP A 330 -11.11 -2.91 6.83
C ASP A 330 -11.69 -2.44 8.16
N TYR A 331 -12.69 -3.16 8.65
CA TYR A 331 -13.37 -2.90 9.93
C TYR A 331 -13.03 -3.95 10.98
N ASP A 332 -12.65 -5.15 10.55
CA ASP A 332 -12.55 -6.30 11.41
C ASP A 332 -11.28 -6.25 12.28
N ASP A 333 -10.21 -5.69 11.75
CA ASP A 333 -8.90 -5.67 12.40
C ASP A 333 -8.62 -4.38 13.19
N VAL A 334 -9.60 -3.46 13.29
CA VAL A 334 -9.50 -2.23 14.11
C VAL A 334 -8.99 -2.50 15.53
N PRO A 335 -9.48 -3.54 16.27
CA PRO A 335 -9.01 -3.80 17.62
C PRO A 335 -7.51 -4.08 17.71
N TRP A 336 -6.93 -4.72 16.68
CA TRP A 336 -5.49 -5.00 16.63
C TRP A 336 -4.67 -3.74 16.42
N PHE A 337 -5.18 -2.77 15.63
CA PHE A 337 -4.48 -1.55 15.27
C PHE A 337 -4.75 -0.36 16.20
N GLN A 338 -5.81 -0.36 17.01
CA GLN A 338 -6.14 0.73 17.94
C GLN A 338 -4.98 1.09 18.88
N LYS A 339 -4.12 0.12 19.25
CA LYS A 339 -2.94 0.32 20.09
C LYS A 339 -1.87 1.25 19.50
N PHE A 340 -1.90 1.48 18.16
CA PHE A 340 -0.99 2.40 17.47
C PHE A 340 -1.57 3.80 17.33
N ALA A 341 -2.85 3.98 17.63
CA ALA A 341 -3.49 5.29 17.60
C ALA A 341 -3.07 6.15 18.79
N ALA A 342 -3.23 7.47 18.64
CA ALA A 342 -3.10 8.40 19.74
C ALA A 342 -4.14 8.07 20.83
N PRO A 343 -3.85 8.32 22.12
CA PRO A 343 -4.75 7.96 23.21
C PRO A 343 -6.14 8.59 23.13
N ASP A 344 -6.21 9.79 22.52
CA ASP A 344 -7.40 10.58 22.30
C ASP A 344 -8.04 10.38 20.91
N PHE A 345 -7.57 9.39 20.11
CA PHE A 345 -8.10 9.11 18.79
C PHE A 345 -8.78 7.73 18.74
N GLN A 346 -10.05 7.72 18.36
CA GLN A 346 -10.83 6.50 18.18
C GLN A 346 -10.87 6.11 16.71
N VAL A 347 -10.32 4.94 16.39
CA VAL A 347 -10.36 4.39 15.03
C VAL A 347 -11.71 3.73 14.79
N GLU A 348 -12.36 4.06 13.68
CA GLU A 348 -13.63 3.48 13.24
C GLU A 348 -13.42 2.37 12.20
N HIS A 349 -12.50 2.62 11.27
CA HIS A 349 -12.05 1.63 10.30
C HIS A 349 -10.61 1.90 9.85
N LEU A 350 -10.03 0.93 9.21
CA LEU A 350 -8.67 1.00 8.69
C LEU A 350 -8.67 1.33 7.19
N LEU A 351 -7.67 2.10 6.78
CA LEU A 351 -7.33 2.34 5.39
C LEU A 351 -5.93 1.77 5.16
N ILE A 352 -5.84 0.74 4.35
CA ILE A 352 -4.57 0.07 4.06
C ILE A 352 -4.12 0.43 2.66
N VAL A 353 -2.92 1.03 2.54
CA VAL A 353 -2.37 1.50 1.27
C VAL A 353 -1.15 0.67 0.90
N MET A 354 -1.16 0.11 -0.32
CA MET A 354 -0.04 -0.61 -0.91
C MET A 354 0.85 0.35 -1.70
N ASN A 355 2.11 0.54 -1.25
CA ASN A 355 3.10 1.39 -1.89
C ASN A 355 4.11 0.53 -2.65
N GLN A 356 4.27 0.76 -3.95
CA GLN A 356 5.18 -0.04 -4.78
C GLN A 356 6.65 0.18 -4.42
N PHE A 357 6.99 1.37 -3.93
CA PHE A 357 8.34 1.76 -3.54
C PHE A 357 8.36 2.30 -2.10
N GLY A 358 9.54 2.75 -1.67
CA GLY A 358 9.76 3.29 -0.33
C GLY A 358 9.74 2.23 0.78
N PRO A 359 9.94 2.65 2.04
CA PRO A 359 10.01 1.76 3.20
C PRO A 359 8.65 1.39 3.78
N HIS A 360 7.57 2.08 3.38
CA HIS A 360 6.22 1.87 3.89
C HIS A 360 5.39 1.04 2.91
N LYS A 361 5.81 -0.21 2.65
CA LYS A 361 5.24 -1.08 1.60
C LYS A 361 3.74 -1.31 1.78
N VAL A 362 3.31 -1.61 2.99
CA VAL A 362 1.91 -1.70 3.39
C VAL A 362 1.70 -0.71 4.52
N ALA A 363 1.16 0.46 4.22
CA ALA A 363 0.89 1.52 5.19
C ALA A 363 -0.53 1.39 5.71
N VAL A 364 -0.70 1.47 7.03
CA VAL A 364 -1.99 1.38 7.71
C VAL A 364 -2.33 2.71 8.34
N TYR A 365 -3.50 3.21 7.99
CA TYR A 365 -4.08 4.42 8.55
C TYR A 365 -5.38 4.06 9.26
N GLY A 366 -5.73 4.80 10.30
CA GLY A 366 -7.04 4.74 10.93
C GLY A 366 -7.87 5.94 10.50
N PHE A 367 -9.05 5.69 9.96
CA PHE A 367 -10.09 6.71 9.87
C PHE A 367 -10.86 6.73 11.18
N GLY A 368 -11.17 7.93 11.70
CA GLY A 368 -11.85 8.07 12.99
C GLY A 368 -11.93 9.53 13.43
N HIS A 369 -12.05 9.74 14.75
CA HIS A 369 -12.21 11.06 15.34
C HIS A 369 -11.49 11.15 16.68
N LYS A 370 -11.23 12.38 17.15
CA LYS A 370 -10.79 12.63 18.53
C LYS A 370 -11.96 12.44 19.50
N LYS A 371 -11.65 11.88 20.68
CA LYS A 371 -12.59 11.70 21.78
C LYS A 371 -12.88 13.02 22.50
#